data_95fce43b1e32d07c3f01a54a3f76d398
#
_entry.id   95fce43b1e32d07c3f01a54a3f76d398
#
_cell.length_a   1.000
_cell.length_b   1.000
_cell.length_c   1.000
_cell.angle_alpha   90.00
_cell.angle_beta   90.00
_cell.angle_gamma   90.00
#
_symmetry.space_group_name_H-M   'P 1'
#
loop_
_entity.id
_entity.type
_entity.pdbx_description
1 polymer ?
#
loop_
_entity_poly.entity_id
_entity_poly.type
_entity_poly.pdbx_seq_one_letter_code
_entity_poly.pdbx_strand_id
1 'polypeptide(L)'
;KLRNAHRPKNKMGQALKRAFDGRQKLLLTATPLQNSLIELYGLSTVIDEHLFGDDKAFKKQYMHSSSDLPELRDRLGTFVHRTLRKQVLEYVPYTKRNTITQPFNPSDEEQGLYDAITALLENEDSFALPKRQKHLTSLILRKLLASSSYAVVNTLRAIKKRLEELRDDKI
;
A
#
# COMPACT_ATOMS: atom_id res chain seq x y z
N LYS A 1 7.29 4.11 -7.02
CA LYS A 1 6.85 4.62 -8.35
C LYS A 1 7.23 3.66 -9.47
N LEU A 2 8.45 3.07 -9.48
CA LEU A 2 8.90 2.12 -10.51
C LEU A 2 8.14 0.79 -10.50
N ARG A 3 7.57 0.34 -9.39
CA ARG A 3 6.75 -0.88 -9.30
C ARG A 3 5.57 -0.89 -10.28
N ASN A 4 5.12 0.27 -10.73
CA ASN A 4 4.07 0.41 -11.74
C ASN A 4 4.62 0.79 -13.13
N ALA A 5 5.90 0.50 -13.42
CA ALA A 5 6.55 0.88 -14.67
C ALA A 5 5.95 0.17 -15.90
N HIS A 6 5.30 -0.99 -15.71
CA HIS A 6 4.55 -1.69 -16.75
C HIS A 6 3.32 -0.90 -17.25
N ARG A 7 2.80 0.05 -16.46
CA ARG A 7 1.61 0.80 -16.85
C ARG A 7 1.95 1.90 -17.85
N PRO A 8 1.26 1.99 -19.01
CA PRO A 8 1.51 3.05 -20.01
C PRO A 8 1.37 4.47 -19.46
N LYS A 9 0.49 4.67 -18.48
CA LYS A 9 0.27 5.98 -17.83
C LYS A 9 1.40 6.39 -16.87
N ASN A 10 2.34 5.50 -16.54
CA ASN A 10 3.47 5.83 -15.68
C ASN A 10 4.58 6.53 -16.47
N LYS A 11 4.46 7.84 -16.65
CA LYS A 11 5.40 8.67 -17.43
C LYS A 11 6.87 8.48 -17.00
N MET A 12 7.13 8.41 -15.68
CA MET A 12 8.48 8.20 -15.16
C MET A 12 9.04 6.83 -15.53
N GLY A 13 8.26 5.76 -15.40
CA GLY A 13 8.66 4.42 -15.78
C GLY A 13 9.00 4.33 -17.28
N GLN A 14 8.15 4.92 -18.11
CA GLN A 14 8.35 4.96 -19.56
C GLN A 14 9.59 5.80 -19.96
N ALA A 15 9.82 6.93 -19.30
CA ALA A 15 10.98 7.76 -19.53
C ALA A 15 12.29 7.01 -19.19
N LEU A 16 12.31 6.32 -18.04
CA LEU A 16 13.47 5.51 -17.63
C LEU A 16 13.73 4.35 -18.58
N LYS A 17 12.70 3.62 -19.00
CA LYS A 17 12.86 2.54 -19.97
C LYS A 17 13.53 3.05 -21.25
N ARG A 18 13.04 4.16 -21.81
CA ARG A 18 13.63 4.77 -23.02
C ARG A 18 15.05 5.28 -22.81
N ALA A 19 15.31 5.95 -21.67
CA ALA A 19 16.62 6.53 -21.38
C ALA A 19 17.71 5.46 -21.19
N PHE A 20 17.35 4.29 -20.69
CA PHE A 20 18.26 3.18 -20.42
C PHE A 20 18.06 1.98 -21.35
N ASP A 21 17.46 2.21 -22.50
CA ASP A 21 17.32 1.17 -23.52
C ASP A 21 18.70 0.67 -23.97
N GLY A 22 18.84 -0.64 -24.12
CA GLY A 22 20.11 -1.28 -24.49
C GLY A 22 21.25 -1.15 -23.46
N ARG A 23 21.00 -0.56 -22.27
CA ARG A 23 22.01 -0.42 -21.20
C ARG A 23 21.83 -1.48 -20.11
N GLN A 24 22.93 -1.89 -19.50
CA GLN A 24 22.88 -2.68 -18.27
C GLN A 24 22.19 -1.90 -17.15
N LYS A 25 21.31 -2.58 -16.41
CA LYS A 25 20.52 -1.95 -15.36
C LYS A 25 20.64 -2.77 -14.08
N LEU A 26 20.89 -2.08 -12.98
CA LEU A 26 20.86 -2.65 -11.63
C LEU A 26 19.83 -1.91 -10.80
N LEU A 27 18.83 -2.62 -10.31
CA LEU A 27 17.81 -2.06 -9.42
C LEU A 27 18.06 -2.49 -7.98
N LEU A 28 18.25 -1.53 -7.10
CA LEU A 28 18.45 -1.76 -5.68
C LEU A 28 17.18 -1.34 -4.91
N THR A 29 16.60 -2.26 -4.15
CA THR A 29 15.42 -2.01 -3.32
C THR A 29 15.39 -2.92 -2.10
N ALA A 30 14.97 -2.38 -0.97
CA ALA A 30 14.71 -3.18 0.23
C ALA A 30 13.34 -3.88 0.17
N THR A 31 12.43 -3.45 -0.71
CA THR A 31 11.04 -3.91 -0.77
C THR A 31 10.59 -4.09 -2.23
N PRO A 32 11.09 -5.13 -2.93
CA PRO A 32 10.72 -5.39 -4.33
C PRO A 32 9.24 -5.75 -4.47
N LEU A 33 8.67 -6.37 -3.44
CA LEU A 33 7.28 -6.78 -3.34
C LEU A 33 6.69 -6.23 -2.04
N GLN A 34 5.58 -5.51 -2.11
CA GLN A 34 4.90 -4.93 -0.96
C GLN A 34 3.42 -5.33 -0.90
N ASN A 35 2.68 -5.12 -1.98
CA ASN A 35 1.24 -5.34 -2.00
C ASN A 35 0.79 -6.43 -2.97
N SER A 36 1.48 -6.63 -4.08
CA SER A 36 1.06 -7.54 -5.13
C SER A 36 2.20 -7.98 -6.03
N LEU A 37 2.17 -9.20 -6.54
CA LEU A 37 3.14 -9.74 -7.51
C LEU A 37 3.28 -8.88 -8.76
N ILE A 38 2.26 -8.11 -9.14
CA ILE A 38 2.35 -7.19 -10.28
C ILE A 38 3.37 -6.07 -10.07
N GLU A 39 3.74 -5.76 -8.83
CA GLU A 39 4.83 -4.81 -8.55
C GLU A 39 6.18 -5.37 -8.95
N LEU A 40 6.39 -6.66 -8.74
CA LEU A 40 7.59 -7.37 -9.16
C LEU A 40 7.69 -7.42 -10.68
N TYR A 41 6.59 -7.75 -11.36
CA TYR A 41 6.49 -7.62 -12.81
C TYR A 41 6.84 -6.21 -13.28
N GLY A 42 6.30 -5.18 -12.63
CA GLY A 42 6.60 -3.78 -12.97
C GLY A 42 8.08 -3.43 -12.85
N LEU A 43 8.79 -3.98 -11.87
CA LEU A 43 10.24 -3.79 -11.71
C LEU A 43 11.03 -4.58 -12.77
N SER A 44 10.63 -5.82 -13.05
CA SER A 44 11.31 -6.65 -14.07
C SER A 44 11.24 -6.02 -15.46
N THR A 45 10.12 -5.39 -15.82
CA THR A 45 9.99 -4.69 -17.12
C THR A 45 10.89 -3.46 -17.26
N VAL A 46 11.46 -2.94 -16.19
CA VAL A 46 12.51 -1.89 -16.28
C VAL A 46 13.86 -2.49 -16.65
N ILE A 47 14.12 -3.72 -16.20
CA ILE A 47 15.35 -4.46 -16.52
C ILE A 47 15.27 -4.96 -17.97
N ASP A 48 14.24 -5.75 -18.25
CA ASP A 48 13.94 -6.30 -19.56
C ASP A 48 12.41 -6.49 -19.71
N GLU A 49 11.84 -5.97 -20.76
CA GLU A 49 10.40 -6.03 -21.02
C GLU A 49 9.91 -7.43 -21.39
N HIS A 50 10.81 -8.30 -21.85
CA HIS A 50 10.48 -9.63 -22.36
C HIS A 50 10.59 -10.75 -21.32
N LEU A 51 11.05 -10.47 -20.10
CA LEU A 51 11.29 -11.49 -19.07
C LEU A 51 10.06 -12.35 -18.75
N PHE A 52 8.88 -11.74 -18.69
CA PHE A 52 7.63 -12.42 -18.29
C PHE A 52 6.48 -12.26 -19.30
N GLY A 53 6.77 -11.80 -20.51
CA GLY A 53 5.75 -11.49 -21.49
C GLY A 53 4.91 -10.26 -21.09
N ASP A 54 3.64 -10.25 -21.50
CA ASP A 54 2.77 -9.12 -21.23
C ASP A 54 2.10 -9.18 -19.82
N ASP A 55 1.54 -8.05 -19.40
CA ASP A 55 0.83 -7.90 -18.12
C ASP A 55 -0.32 -8.90 -17.93
N LYS A 56 -1.05 -9.23 -19.01
CA LYS A 56 -2.19 -10.15 -18.96
C LYS A 56 -1.72 -11.59 -18.77
N ALA A 57 -0.68 -12.00 -19.49
CA ALA A 57 -0.07 -13.31 -19.38
C ALA A 57 0.48 -13.53 -17.98
N PHE A 58 1.24 -12.57 -17.46
CA PHE A 58 1.78 -12.63 -16.09
C PHE A 58 0.68 -12.78 -15.03
N LYS A 59 -0.39 -11.98 -15.12
CA LYS A 59 -1.52 -12.07 -14.17
C LYS A 59 -2.21 -13.41 -14.24
N LYS A 60 -2.50 -13.88 -15.45
CA LYS A 60 -3.15 -15.16 -15.66
C LYS A 60 -2.34 -16.31 -15.07
N GLN A 61 -1.04 -16.31 -15.28
CA GLN A 61 -0.14 -17.39 -14.87
C GLN A 61 0.15 -17.35 -13.36
N TYR A 62 0.49 -16.18 -12.79
CA TYR A 62 1.04 -16.13 -11.43
C TYR A 62 0.13 -15.48 -10.37
N MET A 63 -0.96 -14.84 -10.76
CA MET A 63 -1.86 -14.19 -9.81
C MET A 63 -3.17 -14.92 -9.57
N HIS A 64 -3.54 -15.85 -10.44
CA HIS A 64 -4.77 -16.63 -10.29
C HIS A 64 -4.53 -18.07 -9.84
N SER A 65 -3.30 -18.56 -9.93
CA SER A 65 -2.92 -19.91 -9.50
C SER A 65 -1.72 -19.84 -8.55
N SER A 66 -1.80 -20.52 -7.42
CA SER A 66 -0.66 -20.69 -6.51
C SER A 66 0.30 -21.80 -6.96
N SER A 67 -0.09 -22.65 -7.91
CA SER A 67 0.72 -23.75 -8.42
C SER A 67 1.97 -23.28 -9.16
N ASP A 68 1.92 -22.10 -9.77
CA ASP A 68 2.98 -21.60 -10.65
C ASP A 68 4.00 -20.68 -9.91
N LEU A 69 3.82 -20.49 -8.62
CA LEU A 69 4.76 -19.72 -7.80
C LEU A 69 6.18 -20.31 -7.72
N PRO A 70 6.38 -21.63 -7.66
CA PRO A 70 7.73 -22.21 -7.74
C PRO A 70 8.44 -21.87 -9.04
N GLU A 71 7.77 -21.96 -10.19
CA GLU A 71 8.32 -21.58 -11.49
C GLU A 71 8.70 -20.08 -11.52
N LEU A 72 7.84 -19.21 -10.99
CA LEU A 72 8.14 -17.77 -10.86
C LEU A 72 9.39 -17.55 -10.03
N ARG A 73 9.54 -18.28 -8.91
CA ARG A 73 10.72 -18.18 -8.05
C ARG A 73 11.99 -18.57 -8.77
N ASP A 74 11.96 -19.66 -9.54
CA ASP A 74 13.11 -20.15 -10.30
C ASP A 74 13.51 -19.17 -11.38
N ARG A 75 12.55 -18.62 -12.12
CA ARG A 75 12.78 -17.56 -13.11
C ARG A 75 13.38 -16.30 -12.48
N LEU A 76 12.84 -15.88 -11.33
CA LEU A 76 13.40 -14.73 -10.59
C LEU A 76 14.83 -14.97 -10.15
N GLY A 77 15.19 -16.20 -9.76
CA GLY A 77 16.52 -16.58 -9.31
C GLY A 77 17.64 -16.29 -10.32
N THR A 78 17.31 -16.17 -11.61
CA THR A 78 18.27 -15.87 -12.67
C THR A 78 18.74 -14.42 -12.69
N PHE A 79 17.96 -13.46 -12.18
CA PHE A 79 18.27 -12.02 -12.22
C PHE A 79 17.97 -11.25 -10.94
N VAL A 80 17.37 -11.89 -9.93
CA VAL A 80 17.09 -11.27 -8.63
C VAL A 80 17.96 -11.91 -7.56
N HIS A 81 18.77 -11.11 -6.89
CA HIS A 81 19.52 -11.54 -5.73
C HIS A 81 18.92 -10.94 -4.46
N ARG A 82 18.57 -11.79 -3.48
CA ARG A 82 18.04 -11.37 -2.19
C ARG A 82 19.05 -11.66 -1.08
N THR A 83 19.53 -10.61 -0.45
CA THR A 83 20.43 -10.71 0.71
C THR A 83 19.66 -10.43 2.00
N LEU A 84 19.71 -11.33 2.95
CA LEU A 84 19.15 -11.15 4.29
C LEU A 84 20.20 -10.60 5.23
N ARG A 85 19.79 -9.76 6.19
CA ARG A 85 20.71 -9.21 7.21
C ARG A 85 21.53 -10.28 7.92
N LYS A 86 20.92 -11.43 8.25
CA LYS A 86 21.60 -12.54 8.91
C LYS A 86 22.74 -13.17 8.08
N GLN A 87 22.70 -13.04 6.76
CA GLN A 87 23.70 -13.58 5.84
C GLN A 87 24.95 -12.70 5.72
N VAL A 88 24.85 -11.46 6.14
CA VAL A 88 25.92 -10.45 6.02
C VAL A 88 26.40 -9.93 7.39
N LEU A 89 26.04 -10.61 8.48
CA LEU A 89 26.45 -10.20 9.84
C LEU A 89 27.96 -10.22 10.03
N GLU A 90 28.67 -11.08 9.29
CA GLU A 90 30.14 -11.16 9.33
C GLU A 90 30.80 -9.90 8.72
N TYR A 91 30.12 -9.27 7.76
CA TYR A 91 30.63 -8.11 7.03
C TYR A 91 30.08 -6.79 7.57
N VAL A 92 28.83 -6.81 8.06
CA VAL A 92 28.13 -5.62 8.56
C VAL A 92 27.52 -5.93 9.92
N PRO A 93 28.07 -5.38 11.01
CA PRO A 93 27.54 -5.57 12.36
C PRO A 93 26.22 -4.78 12.51
N TYR A 94 25.08 -5.43 12.34
CA TYR A 94 23.78 -4.85 12.64
C TYR A 94 23.47 -4.96 14.13
N THR A 95 22.90 -3.91 14.69
CA THR A 95 22.36 -3.92 16.05
C THR A 95 21.24 -4.95 16.19
N LYS A 96 21.19 -5.64 17.32
CA LYS A 96 20.12 -6.59 17.63
C LYS A 96 18.79 -5.84 17.76
N ARG A 97 17.79 -6.29 17.00
CA ARG A 97 16.44 -5.76 17.10
C ARG A 97 15.64 -6.55 18.13
N ASN A 98 15.28 -5.91 19.22
CA ASN A 98 14.33 -6.45 20.18
C ASN A 98 12.97 -5.77 19.92
N THR A 99 11.95 -6.57 19.62
CA THR A 99 10.60 -6.06 19.43
C THR A 99 9.84 -6.24 20.75
N ILE A 100 9.37 -5.13 21.30
CA ILE A 100 8.56 -5.11 22.52
C ILE A 100 7.17 -4.60 22.12
N THR A 101 6.13 -5.36 22.42
CA THR A 101 4.75 -4.89 22.28
C THR A 101 4.35 -4.24 23.59
N GLN A 102 4.15 -2.94 23.55
CA GLN A 102 3.68 -2.17 24.70
C GLN A 102 2.17 -2.02 24.59
N PRO A 103 1.36 -2.75 25.39
CA PRO A 103 -0.07 -2.54 25.42
C PRO A 103 -0.37 -1.22 26.13
N PHE A 104 -1.42 -0.54 25.73
CA PHE A 104 -1.97 0.60 26.44
C PHE A 104 -3.50 0.48 26.49
N ASN A 105 -4.10 1.03 27.52
CA ASN A 105 -5.54 1.18 27.62
C ASN A 105 -5.87 2.64 27.31
N PRO A 106 -6.78 2.92 26.36
CA PRO A 106 -7.25 4.28 26.12
C PRO A 106 -7.97 4.82 27.36
N SER A 107 -8.03 6.14 27.51
CA SER A 107 -8.90 6.75 28.51
C SER A 107 -10.38 6.52 28.16
N ASP A 108 -11.27 6.67 29.14
CA ASP A 108 -12.71 6.52 28.90
C ASP A 108 -13.22 7.52 27.85
N GLU A 109 -12.64 8.71 27.78
CA GLU A 109 -12.95 9.74 26.80
C GLU A 109 -12.48 9.34 25.38
N GLU A 110 -11.29 8.76 25.26
CA GLU A 110 -10.76 8.25 23.99
C GLU A 110 -11.58 7.06 23.51
N GLN A 111 -11.95 6.16 24.40
CA GLN A 111 -12.81 5.01 24.07
C GLN A 111 -14.20 5.50 23.65
N GLY A 112 -14.80 6.45 24.38
CA GLY A 112 -16.09 7.04 24.02
C GLY A 112 -16.07 7.71 22.64
N LEU A 113 -14.99 8.41 22.31
CA LEU A 113 -14.81 9.01 20.99
C LEU A 113 -14.70 7.93 19.89
N TYR A 114 -13.97 6.85 20.17
CA TYR A 114 -13.82 5.73 19.24
C TYR A 114 -15.16 5.07 18.94
N ASP A 115 -15.96 4.82 19.98
CA ASP A 115 -17.27 4.18 19.88
C ASP A 115 -18.27 5.07 19.13
N ALA A 116 -18.29 6.38 19.43
CA ALA A 116 -19.15 7.34 18.75
C ALA A 116 -18.81 7.46 17.24
N ILE A 117 -17.53 7.50 16.88
CA ILE A 117 -17.10 7.50 15.47
C ILE A 117 -17.47 6.19 14.81
N THR A 118 -17.29 5.07 15.49
CA THR A 118 -17.63 3.75 14.95
C THR A 118 -19.13 3.66 14.65
N ALA A 119 -19.99 4.07 15.58
CA ALA A 119 -21.43 4.13 15.39
C ALA A 119 -21.84 5.03 14.20
N LEU A 120 -21.18 6.21 14.05
CA LEU A 120 -21.40 7.11 12.91
C LEU A 120 -21.04 6.45 11.58
N LEU A 121 -19.95 5.68 11.56
CA LEU A 121 -19.46 5.03 10.35
C LEU A 121 -20.29 3.79 9.94
N GLU A 122 -20.87 3.10 10.91
CA GLU A 122 -21.72 1.93 10.70
C GLU A 122 -23.15 2.30 10.28
N ASN A 123 -23.61 3.48 10.64
CA ASN A 123 -24.94 3.96 10.24
C ASN A 123 -25.02 4.14 8.71
N GLU A 124 -25.73 3.23 8.03
CA GLU A 124 -25.87 3.22 6.57
C GLU A 124 -26.62 4.43 6.02
N ASP A 125 -27.54 4.99 6.78
CA ASP A 125 -28.35 6.15 6.40
C ASP A 125 -27.68 7.49 6.69
N SER A 126 -26.45 7.45 7.24
CA SER A 126 -25.72 8.66 7.58
C SER A 126 -25.28 9.43 6.30
N PHE A 127 -25.64 10.69 6.23
CA PHE A 127 -25.14 11.65 5.22
C PHE A 127 -23.74 12.16 5.52
N ALA A 128 -23.12 11.75 6.61
CA ALA A 128 -21.79 12.19 7.04
C ALA A 128 -20.70 11.89 5.99
N LEU A 129 -20.83 10.77 5.30
CA LEU A 129 -19.87 10.36 4.26
C LEU A 129 -20.57 10.08 2.92
N PRO A 130 -19.93 10.42 1.79
CA PRO A 130 -20.45 10.05 0.46
C PRO A 130 -20.56 8.52 0.35
N LYS A 131 -21.72 7.99 -0.01
CA LYS A 131 -21.97 6.53 -0.12
C LYS A 131 -20.89 5.80 -0.93
N ARG A 132 -20.44 6.41 -2.05
CA ARG A 132 -19.45 5.82 -2.96
C ARG A 132 -18.04 5.66 -2.37
N GLN A 133 -17.70 6.44 -1.34
CA GLN A 133 -16.36 6.45 -0.72
C GLN A 133 -16.41 6.05 0.76
N LYS A 134 -17.57 5.65 1.28
CA LYS A 134 -17.81 5.38 2.70
C LYS A 134 -16.79 4.39 3.27
N HIS A 135 -16.56 3.26 2.59
CA HIS A 135 -15.64 2.23 3.04
C HIS A 135 -14.19 2.74 3.17
N LEU A 136 -13.68 3.41 2.13
CA LEU A 136 -12.31 3.95 2.15
C LEU A 136 -12.14 5.04 3.21
N THR A 137 -13.11 5.95 3.30
CA THR A 137 -13.08 7.05 4.28
C THR A 137 -13.16 6.51 5.72
N SER A 138 -13.97 5.48 5.96
CA SER A 138 -14.05 4.80 7.26
C SER A 138 -12.71 4.19 7.67
N LEU A 139 -12.02 3.51 6.75
CA LEU A 139 -10.68 2.96 7.01
C LEU A 139 -9.65 4.05 7.34
N ILE A 140 -9.71 5.18 6.63
CA ILE A 140 -8.81 6.31 6.88
C ILE A 140 -9.09 6.93 8.25
N LEU A 141 -10.38 7.17 8.59
CA LEU A 141 -10.76 7.72 9.88
C LEU A 141 -10.35 6.82 11.05
N ARG A 142 -10.56 5.51 10.94
CA ARG A 142 -10.11 4.54 11.97
C ARG A 142 -8.58 4.55 12.12
N LYS A 143 -7.82 4.67 11.03
CA LYS A 143 -6.36 4.79 11.10
C LYS A 143 -5.91 6.10 11.74
N LEU A 144 -6.56 7.22 11.43
CA LEU A 144 -6.26 8.50 12.04
C LEU A 144 -6.56 8.47 13.55
N LEU A 145 -7.70 7.91 13.94
CA LEU A 145 -8.10 7.77 15.33
C LEU A 145 -7.13 6.89 16.13
N ALA A 146 -6.72 5.75 15.54
CA ALA A 146 -5.71 4.88 16.16
C ALA A 146 -4.31 5.50 16.27
N SER A 147 -4.03 6.54 15.47
CA SER A 147 -2.77 7.30 15.57
C SER A 147 -2.85 8.38 16.65
N SER A 148 -3.93 9.15 16.68
CA SER A 148 -4.17 10.22 17.65
C SER A 148 -5.60 10.73 17.51
N SER A 149 -6.28 10.94 18.64
CA SER A 149 -7.58 11.63 18.69
C SER A 149 -7.50 13.04 18.07
N TYR A 150 -6.36 13.71 18.18
CA TYR A 150 -6.11 15.03 17.57
C TYR A 150 -6.09 15.00 16.04
N ALA A 151 -5.60 13.89 15.44
CA ALA A 151 -5.49 13.76 13.98
C ALA A 151 -6.85 13.74 13.28
N VAL A 152 -7.92 13.36 13.99
CA VAL A 152 -9.27 13.23 13.42
C VAL A 152 -10.10 14.52 13.54
N VAL A 153 -9.72 15.46 14.41
CA VAL A 153 -10.50 16.67 14.74
C VAL A 153 -10.90 17.49 13.52
N ASN A 154 -9.94 17.80 12.65
CA ASN A 154 -10.23 18.63 11.47
C ASN A 154 -11.18 17.92 10.49
N THR A 155 -11.06 16.61 10.37
CA THR A 155 -11.95 15.80 9.52
C THR A 155 -13.37 15.77 10.09
N LEU A 156 -13.51 15.62 11.41
CA LEU A 156 -14.82 15.66 12.07
C LEU A 156 -15.48 17.05 11.95
N ARG A 157 -14.70 18.11 12.10
CA ARG A 157 -15.22 19.48 11.87
C ARG A 157 -15.73 19.70 10.46
N ALA A 158 -15.01 19.20 9.46
CA ALA A 158 -15.43 19.27 8.07
C ALA A 158 -16.72 18.46 7.82
N ILE A 159 -16.83 17.27 8.40
CA ILE A 159 -18.06 16.46 8.33
C ILE A 159 -19.22 17.19 8.99
N LYS A 160 -19.01 17.75 10.18
CA LYS A 160 -20.04 18.52 10.91
C LYS A 160 -20.54 19.68 10.08
N LYS A 161 -19.64 20.53 9.57
CA LYS A 161 -19.98 21.67 8.73
C LYS A 161 -20.82 21.25 7.52
N ARG A 162 -20.42 20.21 6.82
CA ARG A 162 -21.18 19.66 5.69
C ARG A 162 -22.58 19.20 6.08
N LEU A 163 -22.73 18.56 7.23
CA LEU A 163 -24.04 18.12 7.71
C LEU A 163 -24.95 19.29 8.07
N GLU A 164 -24.39 20.36 8.65
CA GLU A 164 -25.09 21.60 8.94
C GLU A 164 -25.59 22.27 7.65
N GLU A 165 -24.72 22.40 6.64
CA GLU A 165 -25.10 22.92 5.32
C GLU A 165 -26.22 22.09 4.68
N LEU A 166 -26.13 20.76 4.68
CA LEU A 166 -27.18 19.88 4.14
C LEU A 166 -28.50 19.95 4.90
N ARG A 167 -28.46 20.27 6.19
CA ARG A 167 -29.67 20.49 6.98
C ARG A 167 -30.34 21.81 6.58
N ASP A 168 -29.53 22.86 6.46
CA ASP A 168 -30.04 24.21 6.20
C ASP A 168 -30.55 24.36 4.76
N ASP A 169 -29.98 23.60 3.80
CA ASP A 169 -30.48 23.54 2.41
C ASP A 169 -31.82 22.79 2.26
N LYS A 170 -32.30 22.10 3.29
CA LYS A 170 -33.57 21.34 3.27
C LYS A 170 -34.73 22.06 3.95
N ILE A 171 -34.48 23.21 4.54
CA ILE A 171 -35.50 24.10 5.13
C ILE A 171 -35.82 25.21 4.17
#